data_2cc7de818b7938bcfe5a899866bab979
#
_entry.id   2cc7de818b7938bcfe5a899866bab979
#
_cell.length_a   1.000
_cell.length_b   1.000
_cell.length_c   1.000
_cell.angle_alpha   90.00
_cell.angle_beta   90.00
_cell.angle_gamma   90.00
#
_symmetry.space_group_name_H-M   'P 1'
#
loop_
_entity.id
_entity.type
_entity.pdbx_description
1 polymer ?
#
loop_
_entity_poly.entity_id
_entity_poly.type
_entity_poly.pdbx_seq_one_letter_code
_entity_poly.pdbx_strand_id
1 'polypeptide(L)'
;MKRREYLYYLFLPFFVIYLLFLLIPIIRVITFQSFSYILEDSSTGIWTSLYYTYGLAFIVSLLSIGFAIPYVYFISRNRSRTARALDSLIELPIMIPHTVVGIMMLITFEPTMPLGHLITEIYPDYVFDDTFFAVIVTLFFLSSTYTIRTVQVSYLKNTMKYESVGRTLGMKPWQSYFSISLPLMKRALLRGMILSWARSISEVGSILIVAYYIFPGFIHLAGVFIYSQFIGNGLPLAVASSSILIFTGVIILLLMKILEREDNA
;
A
#
# COMPACT_ATOMS: atom_id res chain seq x y z
N MET A 1 -39.08 -10.44 -16.34
CA MET A 1 -38.47 -9.11 -16.26
C MET A 1 -38.86 -8.31 -15.01
N LYS A 2 -40.12 -8.24 -14.58
CA LYS A 2 -40.57 -7.42 -13.40
C LYS A 2 -39.91 -7.74 -12.03
N ARG A 3 -39.50 -8.99 -11.72
CA ARG A 3 -38.88 -9.31 -10.44
C ARG A 3 -37.46 -8.71 -10.23
N ARG A 4 -36.72 -8.41 -11.32
CA ARG A 4 -35.37 -7.79 -11.21
C ARG A 4 -35.47 -6.31 -10.80
N GLU A 5 -36.52 -5.62 -11.19
CA GLU A 5 -36.72 -4.21 -10.87
C GLU A 5 -37.06 -3.97 -9.39
N TYR A 6 -37.86 -4.88 -8.76
CA TYR A 6 -38.20 -4.76 -7.33
C TYR A 6 -36.98 -4.87 -6.41
N LEU A 7 -36.05 -5.79 -6.70
CA LEU A 7 -34.81 -5.92 -5.94
C LEU A 7 -33.91 -4.69 -6.07
N TYR A 8 -33.86 -4.08 -7.24
CA TYR A 8 -33.13 -2.85 -7.45
C TYR A 8 -33.66 -1.71 -6.55
N TYR A 9 -34.98 -1.48 -6.54
CA TYR A 9 -35.60 -0.45 -5.70
C TYR A 9 -35.47 -0.79 -4.20
N LEU A 10 -35.50 -2.05 -3.83
CA LEU A 10 -35.30 -2.47 -2.45
C LEU A 10 -33.87 -2.21 -1.94
N PHE A 11 -32.86 -2.44 -2.77
CA PHE A 11 -31.46 -2.23 -2.39
C PHE A 11 -30.95 -0.81 -2.61
N LEU A 12 -31.63 0.00 -3.42
CA LEU A 12 -31.24 1.39 -3.69
C LEU A 12 -31.06 2.24 -2.43
N PRO A 13 -31.96 2.21 -1.42
CA PRO A 13 -31.79 2.99 -0.20
C PRO A 13 -30.51 2.61 0.56
N PHE A 14 -30.19 1.32 0.67
CA PHE A 14 -28.97 0.85 1.32
C PHE A 14 -27.72 1.34 0.59
N PHE A 15 -27.71 1.29 -0.73
CA PHE A 15 -26.64 1.83 -1.55
C PHE A 15 -26.45 3.33 -1.34
N VAL A 16 -27.54 4.10 -1.36
CA VAL A 16 -27.51 5.56 -1.16
C VAL A 16 -27.01 5.92 0.24
N ILE A 17 -27.52 5.24 1.27
CA ILE A 17 -27.07 5.45 2.67
C ILE A 17 -25.59 5.16 2.81
N TYR A 18 -25.12 4.05 2.24
CA TYR A 18 -23.69 3.69 2.27
C TYR A 18 -22.83 4.72 1.53
N LEU A 19 -23.27 5.18 0.36
CA LEU A 19 -22.58 6.21 -0.40
C LEU A 19 -22.49 7.54 0.37
N LEU A 20 -23.60 7.98 0.96
CA LEU A 20 -23.63 9.19 1.79
C LEU A 20 -22.72 9.04 3.01
N PHE A 21 -22.74 7.90 3.70
CA PHE A 21 -21.86 7.62 4.82
C PHE A 21 -20.36 7.74 4.44
N LEU A 22 -19.97 7.33 3.25
CA LEU A 22 -18.60 7.47 2.76
C LEU A 22 -18.27 8.91 2.33
N LEU A 23 -19.19 9.59 1.64
CA LEU A 23 -18.92 10.90 1.02
C LEU A 23 -19.01 12.05 2.04
N ILE A 24 -19.95 12.00 2.98
CA ILE A 24 -20.17 13.11 3.93
C ILE A 24 -18.89 13.45 4.72
N PRO A 25 -18.13 12.53 5.33
CA PRO A 25 -16.92 12.87 6.05
C PRO A 25 -15.84 13.48 5.14
N ILE A 26 -15.68 12.97 3.90
CA ILE A 26 -14.73 13.48 2.93
C ILE A 26 -15.07 14.92 2.54
N ILE A 27 -16.34 15.17 2.20
CA ILE A 27 -16.82 16.51 1.85
C ILE A 27 -16.65 17.47 3.04
N ARG A 28 -16.96 17.00 4.27
CA ARG A 28 -16.81 17.83 5.47
C ARG A 28 -15.38 18.23 5.74
N VAL A 29 -14.40 17.35 5.56
CA VAL A 29 -12.99 17.69 5.69
C VAL A 29 -12.60 18.79 4.69
N ILE A 30 -12.98 18.63 3.42
CA ILE A 30 -12.63 19.59 2.36
C ILE A 30 -13.33 20.95 2.55
N THR A 31 -14.55 20.97 3.09
CA THR A 31 -15.37 22.19 3.25
C THR A 31 -15.29 22.81 4.64
N PHE A 32 -14.53 22.22 5.57
CA PHE A 32 -14.44 22.70 6.96
C PHE A 32 -13.70 24.02 7.05
N GLN A 33 -12.63 24.18 6.28
CA GLN A 33 -11.82 25.39 6.22
C GLN A 33 -12.04 26.16 4.92
N SER A 34 -11.79 27.48 4.95
CA SER A 34 -11.78 28.27 3.72
C SER A 34 -10.59 27.88 2.84
N PHE A 35 -10.76 28.02 1.52
CA PHE A 35 -9.69 27.72 0.57
C PHE A 35 -8.44 28.57 0.77
N SER A 36 -8.62 29.85 1.17
CA SER A 36 -7.50 30.73 1.53
C SER A 36 -6.67 30.19 2.72
N TYR A 37 -7.35 29.67 3.74
CA TYR A 37 -6.70 29.09 4.92
C TYR A 37 -5.91 27.82 4.57
N ILE A 38 -6.46 26.97 3.69
CA ILE A 38 -5.76 25.77 3.21
C ILE A 38 -4.52 26.13 2.41
N LEU A 39 -4.57 27.20 1.58
CA LEU A 39 -3.41 27.70 0.84
C LEU A 39 -2.32 28.31 1.74
N GLU A 40 -2.71 29.00 2.79
CA GLU A 40 -1.78 29.56 3.77
C GLU A 40 -1.05 28.46 4.54
N ASP A 41 -1.77 27.41 4.96
CA ASP A 41 -1.19 26.24 5.58
C ASP A 41 -0.25 25.46 4.65
N SER A 42 -0.42 25.56 3.33
CA SER A 42 0.46 24.91 2.37
C SER A 42 1.93 25.35 2.45
N SER A 43 2.22 26.47 3.15
CA SER A 43 3.60 26.92 3.44
C SER A 43 4.27 26.12 4.58
N THR A 44 3.56 25.30 5.32
CA THR A 44 4.00 24.70 6.61
C THR A 44 4.79 23.38 6.49
N GLY A 45 5.23 22.97 5.31
CA GLY A 45 5.99 21.73 5.11
C GLY A 45 5.17 20.50 4.68
N ILE A 46 3.84 20.64 4.51
CA ILE A 46 2.98 19.55 4.03
C ILE A 46 3.43 19.01 2.67
N TRP A 47 3.90 19.88 1.74
CA TRP A 47 4.38 19.45 0.42
C TRP A 47 5.61 18.56 0.50
N THR A 48 6.55 18.87 1.39
CA THR A 48 7.71 18.03 1.66
C THR A 48 7.26 16.67 2.19
N SER A 49 6.33 16.65 3.16
CA SER A 49 5.78 15.43 3.72
C SER A 49 5.06 14.58 2.67
N LEU A 50 4.29 15.20 1.76
CA LEU A 50 3.62 14.52 0.65
C LEU A 50 4.62 13.94 -0.35
N TYR A 51 5.65 14.71 -0.72
CA TYR A 51 6.69 14.25 -1.65
C TYR A 51 7.34 12.94 -1.14
N TYR A 52 7.78 12.93 0.11
CA TYR A 52 8.39 11.74 0.71
C TYR A 52 7.38 10.61 0.89
N THR A 53 6.15 10.90 1.28
CA THR A 53 5.10 9.88 1.43
C THR A 53 4.79 9.17 0.12
N TYR A 54 4.54 9.94 -0.93
CA TYR A 54 4.23 9.37 -2.25
C TYR A 54 5.44 8.67 -2.87
N GLY A 55 6.63 9.23 -2.72
CA GLY A 55 7.87 8.65 -3.23
C GLY A 55 8.23 7.33 -2.55
N LEU A 56 8.22 7.28 -1.22
CA LEU A 56 8.51 6.05 -0.48
C LEU A 56 7.44 4.98 -0.70
N ALA A 57 6.17 5.37 -0.71
CA ALA A 57 5.08 4.46 -1.04
C ALA A 57 5.23 3.86 -2.46
N PHE A 58 5.70 4.65 -3.43
CA PHE A 58 5.98 4.19 -4.78
C PHE A 58 7.13 3.17 -4.81
N ILE A 59 8.24 3.46 -4.13
CA ILE A 59 9.37 2.52 -3.99
C ILE A 59 8.89 1.21 -3.38
N VAL A 60 8.12 1.27 -2.30
CA VAL A 60 7.56 0.09 -1.63
C VAL A 60 6.64 -0.71 -2.56
N SER A 61 5.82 -0.04 -3.37
CA SER A 61 4.94 -0.72 -4.32
C SER A 61 5.71 -1.43 -5.45
N LEU A 62 6.82 -0.86 -5.90
CA LEU A 62 7.74 -1.52 -6.85
C LEU A 62 8.43 -2.74 -6.23
N LEU A 63 8.92 -2.61 -5.00
CA LEU A 63 9.46 -3.74 -4.25
C LEU A 63 8.42 -4.85 -4.09
N SER A 64 7.16 -4.49 -3.79
CA SER A 64 6.07 -5.45 -3.66
C SER A 64 5.81 -6.24 -4.94
N ILE A 65 5.93 -5.62 -6.12
CA ILE A 65 5.90 -6.33 -7.41
C ILE A 65 7.09 -7.29 -7.55
N GLY A 66 8.29 -6.80 -7.25
CA GLY A 66 9.52 -7.59 -7.33
C GLY A 66 9.43 -8.89 -6.52
N PHE A 67 8.84 -8.84 -5.33
CA PHE A 67 8.64 -10.01 -4.47
C PHE A 67 7.39 -10.83 -4.83
N ALA A 68 6.32 -10.21 -5.35
CA ALA A 68 5.12 -10.92 -5.75
C ALA A 68 5.37 -11.89 -6.91
N ILE A 69 6.22 -11.52 -7.87
CA ILE A 69 6.54 -12.36 -9.04
C ILE A 69 7.12 -13.72 -8.62
N PRO A 70 8.26 -13.81 -7.89
CA PRO A 70 8.79 -15.09 -7.45
C PRO A 70 7.90 -15.79 -6.43
N TYR A 71 7.25 -15.06 -5.54
CA TYR A 71 6.35 -15.64 -4.56
C TYR A 71 5.20 -16.43 -5.24
N VAL A 72 4.50 -15.80 -6.17
CA VAL A 72 3.40 -16.44 -6.91
C VAL A 72 3.89 -17.62 -7.71
N TYR A 73 5.10 -17.52 -8.33
CA TYR A 73 5.71 -18.63 -9.03
C TYR A 73 5.88 -19.87 -8.15
N PHE A 74 6.44 -19.71 -6.94
CA PHE A 74 6.73 -20.83 -6.05
C PHE A 74 5.48 -21.38 -5.35
N ILE A 75 4.68 -20.52 -4.76
CA ILE A 75 3.53 -20.93 -3.93
C ILE A 75 2.44 -21.59 -4.78
N SER A 76 2.14 -21.04 -5.95
CA SER A 76 1.04 -21.56 -6.78
C SER A 76 1.33 -22.94 -7.39
N ARG A 77 2.60 -23.35 -7.45
CA ARG A 77 3.02 -24.65 -7.93
C ARG A 77 3.17 -25.69 -6.83
N ASN A 78 3.32 -25.26 -5.61
CA ASN A 78 3.55 -26.17 -4.49
C ASN A 78 2.23 -26.44 -3.74
N ARG A 79 1.70 -27.65 -3.89
CA ARG A 79 0.45 -28.08 -3.24
C ARG A 79 0.66 -28.73 -1.87
N SER A 80 1.88 -28.69 -1.32
CA SER A 80 2.16 -29.26 0.01
C SER A 80 1.37 -28.59 1.12
N ARG A 81 1.22 -29.26 2.26
CA ARG A 81 0.59 -28.67 3.46
C ARG A 81 1.42 -27.49 3.97
N THR A 82 2.74 -27.59 3.92
CA THR A 82 3.68 -26.54 4.33
C THR A 82 3.52 -25.29 3.47
N ALA A 83 3.45 -25.43 2.13
CA ALA A 83 3.25 -24.30 1.24
C ALA A 83 1.92 -23.57 1.52
N ARG A 84 0.85 -24.30 1.80
CA ARG A 84 -0.44 -23.73 2.18
C ARG A 84 -0.39 -22.98 3.51
N ALA A 85 0.32 -23.54 4.50
CA ALA A 85 0.51 -22.87 5.78
C ALA A 85 1.33 -21.57 5.61
N LEU A 86 2.43 -21.60 4.86
CA LEU A 86 3.23 -20.41 4.54
C LEU A 86 2.42 -19.37 3.75
N ASP A 87 1.55 -19.82 2.84
CA ASP A 87 0.66 -18.92 2.08
C ASP A 87 -0.34 -18.19 3.00
N SER A 88 -0.81 -18.86 4.05
CA SER A 88 -1.70 -18.23 5.03
C SER A 88 -0.98 -17.19 5.89
N LEU A 89 0.31 -17.38 6.18
CA LEU A 89 1.09 -16.44 7.00
C LEU A 89 1.25 -15.05 6.34
N ILE A 90 1.18 -14.98 5.01
CA ILE A 90 1.32 -13.69 4.31
C ILE A 90 0.16 -12.72 4.60
N GLU A 91 -0.95 -13.19 5.16
CA GLU A 91 -2.09 -12.35 5.55
C GLU A 91 -1.97 -11.81 6.97
N LEU A 92 -1.02 -12.30 7.77
CA LEU A 92 -0.82 -11.83 9.14
C LEU A 92 -0.64 -10.31 9.27
N PRO A 93 0.11 -9.63 8.38
CA PRO A 93 0.25 -8.17 8.47
C PRO A 93 -1.08 -7.40 8.44
N ILE A 94 -2.11 -7.95 7.80
CA ILE A 94 -3.44 -7.32 7.74
C ILE A 94 -4.17 -7.40 9.09
N MET A 95 -3.88 -8.43 9.89
CA MET A 95 -4.56 -8.69 11.15
C MET A 95 -3.91 -8.01 12.35
N ILE A 96 -2.62 -7.68 12.24
CA ILE A 96 -1.84 -7.11 13.34
C ILE A 96 -2.14 -5.60 13.43
N PRO A 97 -2.46 -5.05 14.64
CA PRO A 97 -2.59 -3.61 14.82
C PRO A 97 -1.32 -2.87 14.37
N HIS A 98 -1.48 -1.77 13.64
CA HIS A 98 -0.36 -1.08 12.98
C HIS A 98 0.71 -0.59 13.98
N THR A 99 0.32 -0.09 15.16
CA THR A 99 1.26 0.28 16.22
C THR A 99 2.10 -0.91 16.70
N VAL A 100 1.49 -2.10 16.79
CA VAL A 100 2.22 -3.32 17.13
C VAL A 100 3.23 -3.67 16.05
N VAL A 101 2.91 -3.46 14.77
CA VAL A 101 3.87 -3.66 13.67
C VAL A 101 5.08 -2.74 13.83
N GLY A 102 4.88 -1.46 14.20
CA GLY A 102 6.00 -0.55 14.50
C GLY A 102 6.93 -1.10 15.58
N ILE A 103 6.36 -1.55 16.70
CA ILE A 103 7.13 -2.18 17.78
C ILE A 103 7.86 -3.44 17.29
N MET A 104 7.18 -4.30 16.51
CA MET A 104 7.79 -5.50 15.94
C MET A 104 8.98 -5.17 15.06
N MET A 105 8.91 -4.12 14.25
CA MET A 105 10.03 -3.69 13.39
C MET A 105 11.21 -3.20 14.24
N LEU A 106 10.98 -2.40 15.28
CA LEU A 106 12.03 -1.98 16.20
C LEU A 106 12.74 -3.18 16.86
N ILE A 107 12.00 -4.07 17.49
CA ILE A 107 12.60 -5.24 18.16
C ILE A 107 13.23 -6.25 17.19
N THR A 108 12.98 -6.12 15.89
CA THR A 108 13.58 -7.00 14.87
C THR A 108 14.87 -6.41 14.32
N PHE A 109 14.89 -5.10 14.05
CA PHE A 109 15.96 -4.44 13.29
C PHE A 109 16.83 -3.50 14.12
N GLU A 110 16.48 -3.21 15.38
CA GLU A 110 17.30 -2.39 16.25
C GLU A 110 18.72 -2.96 16.36
N PRO A 111 19.79 -2.12 16.31
CA PRO A 111 21.20 -2.58 16.38
C PRO A 111 21.53 -3.55 17.51
N THR A 112 20.84 -3.43 18.64
CA THR A 112 21.01 -4.29 19.81
C THR A 112 20.32 -5.65 19.71
N MET A 113 19.45 -5.84 18.69
CA MET A 113 18.68 -7.06 18.46
C MET A 113 19.41 -8.00 17.48
N PRO A 114 19.12 -9.33 17.49
CA PRO A 114 19.90 -10.30 16.74
C PRO A 114 20.06 -9.99 15.26
N LEU A 115 18.99 -9.56 14.57
CA LEU A 115 19.06 -9.25 13.15
C LEU A 115 19.74 -7.89 12.90
N GLY A 116 19.43 -6.89 13.73
CA GLY A 116 20.10 -5.58 13.66
C GLY A 116 21.61 -5.70 13.93
N HIS A 117 22.00 -6.54 14.88
CA HIS A 117 23.42 -6.80 15.17
C HIS A 117 24.16 -7.41 13.97
N LEU A 118 23.54 -8.35 13.24
CA LEU A 118 24.13 -8.87 12.01
C LEU A 118 24.32 -7.79 10.93
N ILE A 119 23.43 -6.80 10.89
CA ILE A 119 23.58 -5.66 9.97
C ILE A 119 24.70 -4.74 10.43
N THR A 120 24.83 -4.47 11.73
CA THR A 120 25.92 -3.65 12.29
C THR A 120 27.30 -4.27 12.10
N GLU A 121 27.42 -5.58 12.05
CA GLU A 121 28.68 -6.25 11.70
C GLU A 121 29.18 -5.90 10.29
N ILE A 122 28.23 -5.67 9.35
CA ILE A 122 28.53 -5.31 7.96
C ILE A 122 28.61 -3.78 7.79
N TYR A 123 27.76 -3.05 8.49
CA TYR A 123 27.66 -1.60 8.46
C TYR A 123 27.66 -1.03 9.89
N PRO A 124 28.81 -0.65 10.43
CA PRO A 124 28.98 -0.23 11.84
C PRO A 124 28.11 0.99 12.25
N ASP A 125 27.86 1.90 11.31
CA ASP A 125 27.03 3.10 11.54
C ASP A 125 25.53 2.84 11.34
N TYR A 126 25.11 1.58 11.36
CA TYR A 126 23.72 1.22 11.18
C TYR A 126 22.84 1.73 12.32
N VAL A 127 21.80 2.47 11.93
CA VAL A 127 20.70 2.90 12.79
C VAL A 127 19.41 2.50 12.09
N PHE A 128 18.45 1.98 12.84
CA PHE A 128 17.17 1.56 12.25
C PHE A 128 16.11 2.66 12.34
N ASP A 129 15.83 3.10 13.57
CA ASP A 129 14.78 4.08 13.84
C ASP A 129 15.05 5.42 13.15
N ASP A 130 13.97 6.12 12.83
CA ASP A 130 13.99 7.43 12.19
C ASP A 130 14.76 7.50 10.85
N THR A 131 14.85 6.36 10.12
CA THR A 131 15.52 6.27 8.83
C THR A 131 14.57 5.95 7.68
N PHE A 132 14.96 6.29 6.46
CA PHE A 132 14.24 5.86 5.23
C PHE A 132 14.15 4.34 5.12
N PHE A 133 15.17 3.62 5.58
CA PHE A 133 15.18 2.16 5.57
C PHE A 133 14.08 1.60 6.47
N ALA A 134 13.95 2.11 7.69
CA ALA A 134 12.90 1.71 8.62
C ALA A 134 11.50 1.94 8.04
N VAL A 135 11.27 3.09 7.40
CA VAL A 135 10.01 3.40 6.73
C VAL A 135 9.73 2.40 5.61
N ILE A 136 10.71 2.17 4.71
CA ILE A 136 10.54 1.26 3.57
C ILE A 136 10.21 -0.16 4.03
N VAL A 137 10.97 -0.70 4.99
CA VAL A 137 10.76 -2.06 5.51
C VAL A 137 9.40 -2.20 6.18
N THR A 138 9.01 -1.23 6.98
CA THR A 138 7.73 -1.22 7.69
C THR A 138 6.55 -1.13 6.73
N LEU A 139 6.61 -0.21 5.77
CA LEU A 139 5.57 -0.06 4.74
C LEU A 139 5.50 -1.30 3.84
N PHE A 140 6.64 -1.89 3.49
CA PHE A 140 6.70 -3.11 2.68
C PHE A 140 6.05 -4.29 3.41
N PHE A 141 6.32 -4.48 4.69
CA PHE A 141 5.69 -5.52 5.51
C PHE A 141 4.16 -5.39 5.49
N LEU A 142 3.61 -4.18 5.65
CA LEU A 142 2.18 -3.93 5.72
C LEU A 142 1.46 -3.98 4.37
N SER A 143 2.13 -3.60 3.28
CA SER A 143 1.46 -3.35 1.99
C SER A 143 1.74 -4.40 0.92
N SER A 144 2.84 -5.17 1.02
CA SER A 144 3.22 -6.18 0.00
C SER A 144 2.17 -7.27 -0.20
N THR A 145 1.46 -7.64 0.84
CA THR A 145 0.36 -8.63 0.81
C THR A 145 -0.70 -8.29 -0.23
N TYR A 146 -1.04 -7.00 -0.38
CA TYR A 146 -2.05 -6.55 -1.35
C TYR A 146 -1.62 -6.83 -2.79
N THR A 147 -0.37 -6.57 -3.11
CA THR A 147 0.20 -6.90 -4.43
C THR A 147 0.23 -8.41 -4.64
N ILE A 148 0.77 -9.15 -3.68
CA ILE A 148 0.94 -10.60 -3.78
C ILE A 148 -0.41 -11.29 -4.00
N ARG A 149 -1.43 -10.98 -3.21
CA ARG A 149 -2.77 -11.58 -3.34
C ARG A 149 -3.45 -11.22 -4.66
N THR A 150 -3.33 -9.96 -5.10
CA THR A 150 -3.90 -9.53 -6.38
C THR A 150 -3.30 -10.31 -7.55
N VAL A 151 -1.99 -10.46 -7.57
CA VAL A 151 -1.26 -11.20 -8.63
C VAL A 151 -1.55 -12.69 -8.55
N GLN A 152 -1.56 -13.28 -7.35
CA GLN A 152 -1.84 -14.70 -7.13
C GLN A 152 -3.24 -15.10 -7.61
N VAL A 153 -4.26 -14.30 -7.29
CA VAL A 153 -5.64 -14.55 -7.75
C VAL A 153 -5.73 -14.49 -9.27
N SER A 154 -5.05 -13.54 -9.90
CA SER A 154 -5.00 -13.43 -11.37
C SER A 154 -4.29 -14.63 -12.01
N TYR A 155 -3.17 -15.06 -11.43
CA TYR A 155 -2.44 -16.23 -11.90
C TYR A 155 -3.29 -17.50 -11.86
N LEU A 156 -3.92 -17.78 -10.71
CA LEU A 156 -4.70 -19.00 -10.51
C LEU A 156 -5.97 -19.05 -11.39
N LYS A 157 -6.65 -17.92 -11.56
CA LYS A 157 -7.92 -17.88 -12.31
C LYS A 157 -7.73 -17.90 -13.82
N ASN A 158 -6.77 -17.13 -14.32
CA ASN A 158 -6.73 -16.81 -15.75
C ASN A 158 -5.50 -17.37 -16.46
N THR A 159 -4.36 -17.47 -15.81
CA THR A 159 -3.06 -17.58 -16.46
C THR A 159 -2.50 -19.00 -16.43
N MET A 160 -2.76 -19.73 -15.38
CA MET A 160 -2.23 -21.10 -15.17
C MET A 160 -2.59 -22.08 -16.30
N LYS A 161 -3.76 -21.90 -16.92
CA LYS A 161 -4.22 -22.73 -18.05
C LYS A 161 -3.33 -22.53 -19.29
N TYR A 162 -3.05 -21.28 -19.63
CA TYR A 162 -2.21 -20.95 -20.79
C TYR A 162 -0.76 -21.40 -20.60
N GLU A 163 -0.26 -21.29 -19.38
CA GLU A 163 1.05 -21.83 -19.04
C GLU A 163 1.12 -23.34 -19.23
N SER A 164 0.08 -24.06 -18.83
CA SER A 164 0.01 -25.52 -19.04
C SER A 164 0.06 -25.89 -20.52
N VAL A 165 -0.62 -25.15 -21.38
CA VAL A 165 -0.54 -25.33 -22.84
C VAL A 165 0.88 -25.07 -23.37
N GLY A 166 1.54 -24.00 -22.93
CA GLY A 166 2.93 -23.75 -23.32
C GLY A 166 3.87 -24.90 -22.93
N ARG A 167 3.65 -25.50 -21.76
CA ARG A 167 4.43 -26.67 -21.30
C ARG A 167 4.16 -27.93 -22.13
N THR A 168 2.93 -28.17 -22.58
CA THR A 168 2.63 -29.29 -23.50
C THR A 168 3.28 -29.11 -24.86
N LEU A 169 3.59 -27.88 -25.27
CA LEU A 169 4.34 -27.53 -26.48
C LEU A 169 5.87 -27.56 -26.29
N GLY A 170 6.35 -28.07 -25.15
CA GLY A 170 7.78 -28.27 -24.90
C GLY A 170 8.48 -27.10 -24.19
N MET A 171 7.78 -26.04 -23.77
CA MET A 171 8.40 -24.96 -23.00
C MET A 171 8.82 -25.42 -21.60
N LYS A 172 9.99 -24.99 -21.15
CA LYS A 172 10.41 -25.18 -19.75
C LYS A 172 9.52 -24.35 -18.79
N PRO A 173 9.32 -24.78 -17.54
CA PRO A 173 8.42 -24.10 -16.59
C PRO A 173 8.69 -22.60 -16.42
N TRP A 174 9.96 -22.20 -16.33
CA TRP A 174 10.34 -20.80 -16.21
C TRP A 174 10.09 -20.01 -17.51
N GLN A 175 10.35 -20.61 -18.67
CA GLN A 175 10.07 -19.99 -19.98
C GLN A 175 8.58 -19.71 -20.12
N SER A 176 7.73 -20.70 -19.83
CA SER A 176 6.28 -20.56 -19.87
C SER A 176 5.78 -19.48 -18.89
N TYR A 177 6.38 -19.39 -17.70
CA TYR A 177 6.03 -18.36 -16.72
C TYR A 177 6.37 -16.96 -17.23
N PHE A 178 7.61 -16.71 -17.64
CA PHE A 178 8.03 -15.38 -18.06
C PHE A 178 7.45 -14.95 -19.41
N SER A 179 7.28 -15.89 -20.36
CA SER A 179 6.80 -15.56 -21.72
C SER A 179 5.27 -15.58 -21.86
N ILE A 180 4.55 -16.31 -21.00
CA ILE A 180 3.10 -16.42 -21.09
C ILE A 180 2.44 -15.82 -19.85
N SER A 181 2.81 -16.32 -18.66
CA SER A 181 2.09 -15.95 -17.43
C SER A 181 2.33 -14.51 -17.05
N LEU A 182 3.57 -14.06 -17.00
CA LEU A 182 3.92 -12.71 -16.55
C LEU A 182 3.31 -11.61 -17.44
N PRO A 183 3.37 -11.68 -18.78
CA PRO A 183 2.68 -10.71 -19.65
C PRO A 183 1.16 -10.68 -19.46
N LEU A 184 0.53 -11.85 -19.28
CA LEU A 184 -0.91 -11.92 -19.03
C LEU A 184 -1.31 -11.35 -17.67
N MET A 185 -0.40 -11.33 -16.71
CA MET A 185 -0.64 -10.76 -15.37
C MET A 185 -0.31 -9.26 -15.26
N LYS A 186 0.17 -8.59 -16.33
CA LYS A 186 0.59 -7.18 -16.27
C LYS A 186 -0.44 -6.26 -15.61
N ARG A 187 -1.73 -6.45 -15.91
CA ARG A 187 -2.83 -5.69 -15.31
C ARG A 187 -3.00 -5.99 -13.81
N ALA A 188 -2.84 -7.24 -13.41
CA ALA A 188 -2.90 -7.60 -12.00
C ALA A 188 -1.71 -7.05 -11.21
N LEU A 189 -0.52 -7.02 -11.83
CA LEU A 189 0.67 -6.38 -11.27
C LEU A 189 0.44 -4.88 -11.06
N LEU A 190 -0.09 -4.18 -12.07
CA LEU A 190 -0.41 -2.75 -11.95
C LEU A 190 -1.47 -2.50 -10.86
N ARG A 191 -2.55 -3.29 -10.82
CA ARG A 191 -3.58 -3.19 -9.75
C ARG A 191 -3.01 -3.44 -8.37
N GLY A 192 -2.19 -4.48 -8.23
CA GLY A 192 -1.51 -4.79 -6.99
C GLY A 192 -0.59 -3.65 -6.55
N MET A 193 0.16 -3.06 -7.49
CA MET A 193 0.99 -1.90 -7.25
C MET A 193 0.18 -0.70 -6.72
N ILE A 194 -0.93 -0.37 -7.37
CA ILE A 194 -1.82 0.73 -6.95
C ILE A 194 -2.37 0.49 -5.54
N LEU A 195 -2.79 -0.74 -5.25
CA LEU A 195 -3.31 -1.10 -3.93
C LEU A 195 -2.23 -1.01 -2.84
N SER A 196 -1.04 -1.54 -3.09
CA SER A 196 0.10 -1.44 -2.18
C SER A 196 0.53 0.01 -1.95
N TRP A 197 0.57 0.81 -3.02
CA TRP A 197 0.89 2.22 -2.96
C TRP A 197 -0.12 3.01 -2.11
N ALA A 198 -1.41 2.85 -2.38
CA ALA A 198 -2.48 3.51 -1.62
C ALA A 198 -2.47 3.08 -0.14
N ARG A 199 -2.20 1.78 0.12
CA ARG A 199 -2.08 1.26 1.48
C ARG A 199 -0.88 1.86 2.22
N SER A 200 0.25 2.04 1.54
CA SER A 200 1.44 2.66 2.13
C SER A 200 1.23 4.14 2.47
N ILE A 201 0.53 4.89 1.63
CA ILE A 201 0.20 6.30 1.89
C ILE A 201 -0.66 6.46 3.15
N SER A 202 -1.59 5.54 3.37
CA SER A 202 -2.53 5.61 4.51
C SER A 202 -1.91 5.15 5.84
N GLU A 203 -0.64 4.73 5.84
CA GLU A 203 -0.01 4.22 7.05
C GLU A 203 0.48 5.36 7.95
N VAL A 204 0.04 5.33 9.19
CA VAL A 204 0.41 6.30 10.22
C VAL A 204 0.89 5.57 11.49
N GLY A 205 0.14 4.58 11.95
CA GLY A 205 0.32 3.98 13.27
C GLY A 205 1.68 3.33 13.50
N SER A 206 2.20 2.58 12.53
CA SER A 206 3.53 1.99 12.63
C SER A 206 4.64 3.00 12.43
N ILE A 207 4.42 3.98 11.54
CA ILE A 207 5.41 5.02 11.25
C ILE A 207 5.60 5.96 12.44
N LEU A 208 4.56 6.28 13.19
CA LEU A 208 4.66 7.04 14.45
C LEU A 208 5.64 6.40 15.46
N ILE A 209 5.76 5.07 15.41
CA ILE A 209 6.64 4.31 16.33
C ILE A 209 8.05 4.18 15.77
N VAL A 210 8.18 3.96 14.45
CA VAL A 210 9.45 3.57 13.81
C VAL A 210 10.21 4.77 13.28
N ALA A 211 9.51 5.82 12.85
CA ALA A 211 10.10 6.99 12.21
C ALA A 211 9.18 8.22 12.37
N TYR A 212 9.09 8.74 13.60
CA TYR A 212 8.35 9.97 13.84
C TYR A 212 8.95 11.14 13.05
N TYR A 213 10.28 11.27 13.07
CA TYR A 213 11.08 12.10 12.16
C TYR A 213 11.97 11.20 11.30
N ILE A 214 12.23 11.60 10.08
CA ILE A 214 13.21 10.94 9.21
C ILE A 214 14.45 11.82 9.12
N PHE A 215 15.59 11.26 9.49
CA PHE A 215 16.91 11.95 9.41
C PHE A 215 17.64 11.63 8.09
N PRO A 216 18.50 12.57 7.62
CA PRO A 216 18.62 13.97 8.02
C PRO A 216 17.45 14.81 7.49
N GLY A 217 17.06 15.86 8.22
CA GLY A 217 16.08 16.84 7.74
C GLY A 217 14.80 16.96 8.58
N PHE A 218 14.62 16.13 9.61
CA PHE A 218 13.43 16.16 10.49
C PHE A 218 12.12 16.11 9.71
N ILE A 219 12.03 15.20 8.73
CA ILE A 219 10.92 15.10 7.82
C ILE A 219 9.86 14.17 8.41
N HIS A 220 8.62 14.62 8.45
CA HIS A 220 7.48 13.73 8.72
C HIS A 220 6.89 13.17 7.42
N LEU A 221 6.40 11.94 7.45
CA LEU A 221 5.45 11.51 6.42
C LEU A 221 4.10 12.20 6.61
N ALA A 222 3.33 12.35 5.54
CA ALA A 222 2.10 13.15 5.54
C ALA A 222 1.11 12.78 6.65
N GLY A 223 0.91 11.49 6.91
CA GLY A 223 0.02 11.05 7.99
C GLY A 223 0.54 11.41 9.39
N VAL A 224 1.86 11.30 9.60
CA VAL A 224 2.52 11.70 10.85
C VAL A 224 2.50 13.22 10.99
N PHE A 225 2.74 13.96 9.90
CA PHE A 225 2.64 15.41 9.85
C PHE A 225 1.25 15.90 10.28
N ILE A 226 0.18 15.35 9.69
CA ILE A 226 -1.19 15.68 10.05
C ILE A 226 -1.47 15.40 11.54
N TYR A 227 -0.99 14.26 12.03
CA TYR A 227 -1.10 13.92 13.44
C TYR A 227 -0.37 14.92 14.34
N SER A 228 0.85 15.32 13.97
CA SER A 228 1.63 16.32 14.72
C SER A 228 0.94 17.70 14.73
N GLN A 229 0.34 18.10 13.61
CA GLN A 229 -0.48 19.32 13.53
C GLN A 229 -1.70 19.24 14.45
N PHE A 230 -2.36 18.10 14.50
CA PHE A 230 -3.53 17.91 15.37
C PHE A 230 -3.17 18.07 16.84
N ILE A 231 -2.05 17.47 17.29
CA ILE A 231 -1.62 17.54 18.68
C ILE A 231 -1.04 18.92 19.04
N GLY A 232 -0.23 19.51 18.15
CA GLY A 232 0.48 20.76 18.43
C GLY A 232 -0.34 22.03 18.17
N ASN A 233 -1.13 22.03 17.10
CA ASN A 233 -1.81 23.24 16.60
C ASN A 233 -3.34 23.10 16.54
N GLY A 234 -3.88 21.94 16.88
CA GLY A 234 -5.31 21.68 16.95
C GLY A 234 -5.96 21.32 15.62
N LEU A 235 -7.29 21.15 15.69
CA LEU A 235 -8.10 20.61 14.59
C LEU A 235 -8.02 21.44 13.28
N PRO A 236 -8.01 22.79 13.29
CA PRO A 236 -8.05 23.56 12.04
C PRO A 236 -6.89 23.28 11.09
N LEU A 237 -5.65 23.27 11.58
CA LEU A 237 -4.45 23.00 10.76
C LEU A 237 -4.38 21.55 10.33
N ALA A 238 -4.74 20.61 11.20
CA ALA A 238 -4.82 19.21 10.84
C ALA A 238 -5.83 18.95 9.72
N VAL A 239 -6.98 19.63 9.73
CA VAL A 239 -8.00 19.53 8.68
C VAL A 239 -7.52 20.15 7.37
N ALA A 240 -6.83 21.30 7.40
CA ALA A 240 -6.25 21.92 6.22
C ALA A 240 -5.24 21.00 5.53
N SER A 241 -4.29 20.46 6.29
CA SER A 241 -3.30 19.49 5.79
C SER A 241 -3.93 18.19 5.29
N SER A 242 -5.00 17.71 5.98
CA SER A 242 -5.77 16.54 5.54
C SER A 242 -6.48 16.79 4.20
N SER A 243 -7.02 17.99 4.00
CA SER A 243 -7.68 18.38 2.74
C SER A 243 -6.70 18.33 1.56
N ILE A 244 -5.47 18.82 1.75
CA ILE A 244 -4.41 18.76 0.74
C ILE A 244 -4.04 17.31 0.42
N LEU A 245 -3.86 16.45 1.44
CA LEU A 245 -3.57 15.03 1.25
C LEU A 245 -4.69 14.31 0.47
N ILE A 246 -5.95 14.53 0.84
CA ILE A 246 -7.11 13.91 0.17
C ILE A 246 -7.17 14.37 -1.28
N PHE A 247 -7.04 15.69 -1.53
CA PHE A 247 -7.14 16.25 -2.87
C PHE A 247 -6.03 15.72 -3.79
N THR A 248 -4.78 15.75 -3.34
CA THR A 248 -3.65 15.22 -4.11
C THR A 248 -3.74 13.70 -4.29
N GLY A 249 -4.15 12.97 -3.26
CA GLY A 249 -4.36 11.52 -3.31
C GLY A 249 -5.44 11.13 -4.33
N VAL A 250 -6.57 11.84 -4.36
CA VAL A 250 -7.65 11.62 -5.34
C VAL A 250 -7.17 11.88 -6.76
N ILE A 251 -6.44 12.98 -7.00
CA ILE A 251 -5.88 13.30 -8.33
C ILE A 251 -4.98 12.17 -8.81
N ILE A 252 -4.02 11.75 -8.00
CA ILE A 252 -3.07 10.72 -8.39
C ILE A 252 -3.79 9.38 -8.63
N LEU A 253 -4.76 9.03 -7.79
CA LEU A 253 -5.54 7.81 -7.95
C LEU A 253 -6.37 7.81 -9.25
N LEU A 254 -6.94 8.96 -9.61
CA LEU A 254 -7.65 9.12 -10.89
C LEU A 254 -6.70 8.98 -12.09
N LEU A 255 -5.52 9.61 -12.03
CA LEU A 255 -4.49 9.47 -13.07
C LEU A 255 -4.07 8.00 -13.24
N MET A 256 -3.81 7.28 -12.15
CA MET A 256 -3.46 5.86 -12.21
C MET A 256 -4.57 5.00 -12.81
N LYS A 257 -5.85 5.31 -12.52
CA LYS A 257 -6.99 4.59 -13.11
C LYS A 257 -7.18 4.89 -14.59
N ILE A 258 -6.87 6.09 -15.05
CA ILE A 258 -6.89 6.45 -16.48
C ILE A 258 -5.85 5.62 -17.22
N LEU A 259 -4.61 5.55 -16.72
CA LEU A 259 -3.54 4.74 -17.28
C LEU A 259 -3.91 3.24 -17.35
N GLU A 260 -4.58 2.72 -16.29
CA GLU A 260 -5.09 1.35 -16.29
C GLU A 260 -6.16 1.11 -17.38
N ARG A 261 -6.95 2.12 -17.73
CA ARG A 261 -8.05 2.01 -18.71
C ARG A 261 -7.55 2.03 -20.14
N GLU A 262 -6.53 2.80 -20.46
CA GLU A 262 -5.94 2.86 -21.81
C GLU A 262 -5.34 1.51 -22.24
N ASP A 263 -4.84 0.74 -21.31
CA ASP A 263 -4.42 -0.66 -21.55
C ASP A 263 -5.60 -1.62 -21.86
N ASN A 264 -6.86 -1.15 -21.78
CA ASN A 264 -8.06 -1.93 -22.07
C ASN A 264 -8.65 -1.68 -23.48
N ALA A 265 -8.14 -0.69 -24.23
CA ALA A 265 -8.53 -0.38 -25.60
C ALA A 265 -7.56 -1.00 -26.58
#